data_f8ba6c81d36b44f5e34e9d47d9e845b5
#
_entry.id   f8ba6c81d36b44f5e34e9d47d9e845b5
#
_cell.length_a   1.000
_cell.length_b   1.000
_cell.length_c   1.000
_cell.angle_alpha   90.00
_cell.angle_beta   90.00
_cell.angle_gamma   90.00
#
_symmetry.space_group_name_H-M   'P 1'
#
loop_
_entity.id
_entity.type
_entity.pdbx_description
1 polymer ?
#
loop_
_entity_poly.entity_id
_entity_poly.type
_entity_poly.pdbx_seq_one_letter_code
_entity_poly.pdbx_strand_id
1 'polypeptide(L)'
;MNISYIVFKKSHMKKVIELIKKNISNYAPKLKNYNRIWKLFSTKSNAYSIVAITNKKNIIGYGTVFLQYKIRGGATGAIEDIVVCKKYRKLGVGKKIINKLQLYAKKNKCYKLSLICKHYTVPFYKKCGLKVSRISMQKFI
;
A
#
# COMPACT_ATOMS: atom_id res chain seq x y z
N MET A 1 -18.90 -5.21 -12.82
CA MET A 1 -18.01 -6.02 -11.97
C MET A 1 -17.97 -5.39 -10.57
N ASN A 2 -18.33 -6.15 -9.55
CA ASN A 2 -18.31 -5.65 -8.17
C ASN A 2 -16.93 -5.89 -7.55
N ILE A 3 -16.31 -4.83 -6.99
CA ILE A 3 -15.00 -4.87 -6.34
C ILE A 3 -15.17 -4.43 -4.88
N SER A 4 -14.82 -5.28 -3.95
CA SER A 4 -14.78 -4.99 -2.52
C SER A 4 -13.39 -4.56 -2.09
N TYR A 5 -13.33 -3.63 -1.14
CA TYR A 5 -12.09 -3.10 -0.57
C TYR A 5 -12.09 -3.42 0.92
N ILE A 6 -11.28 -4.37 1.32
CA ILE A 6 -11.27 -4.90 2.69
C ILE A 6 -9.89 -4.82 3.31
N VAL A 7 -9.83 -4.89 4.63
CA VAL A 7 -8.56 -4.91 5.38
C VAL A 7 -7.77 -6.16 5.03
N PHE A 8 -6.48 -5.99 4.79
CA PHE A 8 -5.53 -7.07 4.54
C PHE A 8 -5.40 -8.00 5.76
N LYS A 9 -5.41 -9.30 5.50
CA LYS A 9 -5.27 -10.35 6.51
C LYS A 9 -4.19 -11.35 6.09
N LYS A 10 -3.71 -12.16 7.03
CA LYS A 10 -2.73 -13.21 6.78
C LYS A 10 -3.12 -14.14 5.62
N SER A 11 -4.40 -14.50 5.52
CA SER A 11 -4.93 -15.35 4.43
C SER A 11 -4.76 -14.75 3.03
N HIS A 12 -4.60 -13.43 2.92
CA HIS A 12 -4.37 -12.74 1.64
C HIS A 12 -2.89 -12.70 1.23
N MET A 13 -1.97 -12.99 2.16
CA MET A 13 -0.54 -12.72 2.03
C MET A 13 0.08 -13.33 0.78
N LYS A 14 -0.18 -14.61 0.51
CA LYS A 14 0.38 -15.31 -0.68
C LYS A 14 -0.01 -14.60 -1.97
N LYS A 15 -1.31 -14.32 -2.15
CA LYS A 15 -1.83 -13.67 -3.36
C LYS A 15 -1.34 -12.22 -3.51
N VAL A 16 -1.17 -11.49 -2.40
CA VAL A 16 -0.62 -10.13 -2.41
C VAL A 16 0.86 -10.15 -2.79
N ILE A 17 1.66 -11.05 -2.24
CA ILE A 17 3.08 -11.19 -2.60
C ILE A 17 3.23 -11.54 -4.09
N GLU A 18 2.41 -12.44 -4.61
CA GLU A 18 2.38 -12.76 -6.05
C GLU A 18 2.00 -11.53 -6.91
N LEU A 19 1.04 -10.74 -6.47
CA LEU A 19 0.63 -9.51 -7.14
C LEU A 19 1.77 -8.48 -7.18
N ILE A 20 2.46 -8.27 -6.06
CA ILE A 20 3.61 -7.37 -5.95
C ILE A 20 4.75 -7.86 -6.84
N LYS A 21 5.10 -9.15 -6.77
CA LYS A 21 6.15 -9.76 -7.60
C LYS A 21 5.93 -9.53 -9.10
N LYS A 22 4.70 -9.67 -9.56
CA LYS A 22 4.35 -9.51 -10.99
C LYS A 22 4.34 -8.05 -11.46
N ASN A 23 4.23 -7.08 -10.57
CA ASN A 23 3.94 -5.70 -10.96
C ASN A 23 4.92 -4.64 -10.43
N ILE A 24 5.66 -4.92 -9.36
CA ILE A 24 6.56 -3.95 -8.72
C ILE A 24 7.99 -4.46 -8.68
N SER A 25 8.24 -5.66 -8.16
CA SER A 25 9.57 -6.19 -7.91
C SER A 25 9.61 -7.70 -8.09
N ASN A 26 10.65 -8.19 -8.73
CA ASN A 26 10.88 -9.63 -8.92
C ASN A 26 11.17 -10.40 -7.62
N TYR A 27 11.45 -9.68 -6.53
CA TYR A 27 11.67 -10.31 -5.23
C TYR A 27 10.38 -10.84 -4.63
N ALA A 28 10.45 -12.06 -4.11
CA ALA A 28 9.41 -12.62 -3.25
C ALA A 28 10.06 -13.50 -2.17
N PRO A 29 9.61 -13.39 -0.92
CA PRO A 29 10.13 -14.24 0.15
C PRO A 29 9.73 -15.71 -0.06
N LYS A 30 10.52 -16.63 0.47
CA LYS A 30 10.19 -18.07 0.47
C LYS A 30 8.99 -18.34 1.39
N LEU A 31 8.13 -19.29 1.02
CA LEU A 31 6.92 -19.66 1.78
C LEU A 31 7.20 -19.97 3.25
N LYS A 32 8.31 -20.66 3.56
CA LYS A 32 8.71 -20.98 4.94
C LYS A 32 8.87 -19.74 5.83
N ASN A 33 9.07 -18.55 5.26
CA ASN A 33 9.26 -17.30 5.99
C ASN A 33 7.94 -16.55 6.23
N TYR A 34 6.83 -16.95 5.64
CA TYR A 34 5.57 -16.20 5.69
C TYR A 34 5.04 -15.98 7.10
N ASN A 35 5.12 -16.97 7.97
CA ASN A 35 4.67 -16.83 9.36
C ASN A 35 5.49 -15.79 10.13
N ARG A 36 6.82 -15.81 9.96
CA ARG A 36 7.73 -14.83 10.57
C ARG A 36 7.47 -13.42 10.03
N ILE A 37 7.36 -13.29 8.70
CA ILE A 37 7.07 -12.00 8.06
C ILE A 37 5.75 -11.44 8.55
N TRP A 38 4.69 -12.26 8.57
CA TRP A 38 3.39 -11.84 9.09
C TRP A 38 3.46 -11.37 10.54
N LYS A 39 4.14 -12.11 11.41
CA LYS A 39 4.33 -11.73 12.81
C LYS A 39 4.99 -10.37 12.93
N LEU A 40 6.09 -10.12 12.23
CA LEU A 40 6.78 -8.83 12.25
C LEU A 40 5.92 -7.71 11.68
N PHE A 41 5.29 -7.94 10.52
CA PHE A 41 4.46 -6.96 9.86
C PHE A 41 3.24 -6.58 10.72
N SER A 42 2.52 -7.57 11.26
CA SER A 42 1.29 -7.32 12.02
C SER A 42 1.51 -6.72 13.41
N THR A 43 2.68 -6.93 14.02
CA THR A 43 2.94 -6.49 15.40
C THR A 43 3.87 -5.29 15.51
N LYS A 44 4.74 -5.05 14.51
CA LYS A 44 5.81 -4.05 14.63
C LYS A 44 5.77 -2.93 13.58
N SER A 45 5.02 -3.11 12.49
CA SER A 45 5.09 -2.15 11.39
C SER A 45 4.19 -0.93 11.57
N ASN A 46 3.20 -0.99 12.44
CA ASN A 46 2.16 0.04 12.56
C ASN A 46 1.48 0.33 11.21
N ALA A 47 1.27 -0.72 10.44
CA ALA A 47 0.72 -0.67 9.10
C ALA A 47 -0.79 -0.87 9.08
N TYR A 48 -1.45 -0.15 8.17
CA TYR A 48 -2.81 -0.43 7.74
C TYR A 48 -2.83 -0.70 6.25
N SER A 49 -3.35 -1.85 5.86
CA SER A 49 -3.32 -2.27 4.47
C SER A 49 -4.70 -2.67 3.96
N ILE A 50 -4.95 -2.38 2.68
CA ILE A 50 -6.20 -2.67 1.97
C ILE A 50 -5.92 -3.59 0.79
N VAL A 51 -6.81 -4.56 0.58
CA VAL A 51 -6.89 -5.35 -0.64
C VAL A 51 -8.18 -5.03 -1.40
N ALA A 52 -8.07 -4.95 -2.72
CA ALA A 52 -9.20 -4.91 -3.63
C ALA A 52 -9.47 -6.32 -4.15
N ILE A 53 -10.69 -6.81 -3.95
CA ILE A 53 -11.09 -8.18 -4.26
C ILE A 53 -12.33 -8.17 -5.16
N THR A 54 -12.32 -8.99 -6.20
CA THR A 54 -13.49 -9.20 -7.07
C THR A 54 -14.50 -10.15 -6.40
N ASN A 55 -15.72 -10.18 -6.92
CA ASN A 55 -16.75 -11.14 -6.52
C ASN A 55 -16.29 -12.62 -6.67
N LYS A 56 -15.35 -12.91 -7.58
CA LYS A 56 -14.70 -14.24 -7.73
C LYS A 56 -13.55 -14.47 -6.74
N LYS A 57 -13.42 -13.65 -5.69
CA LYS A 57 -12.38 -13.73 -4.65
C LYS A 57 -10.93 -13.60 -5.18
N ASN A 58 -10.74 -12.94 -6.33
CA ASN A 58 -9.41 -12.63 -6.85
C ASN A 58 -8.93 -11.30 -6.27
N ILE A 59 -7.73 -11.29 -5.68
CA ILE A 59 -7.07 -10.06 -5.25
C ILE A 59 -6.48 -9.39 -6.48
N ILE A 60 -6.92 -8.16 -6.73
CA ILE A 60 -6.57 -7.37 -7.92
C ILE A 60 -5.85 -6.07 -7.59
N GLY A 61 -5.78 -5.71 -6.32
CA GLY A 61 -5.09 -4.53 -5.85
C GLY A 61 -4.70 -4.64 -4.38
N TYR A 62 -3.63 -3.93 -4.01
CA TYR A 62 -3.13 -3.83 -2.65
C TYR A 62 -2.49 -2.46 -2.44
N GLY A 63 -2.47 -2.01 -1.21
CA GLY A 63 -1.74 -0.84 -0.78
C GLY A 63 -1.68 -0.77 0.73
N THR A 64 -0.63 -0.13 1.25
CA THR A 64 -0.42 0.02 2.69
C THR A 64 -0.03 1.45 3.06
N VAL A 65 -0.34 1.85 4.28
CA VAL A 65 0.16 3.05 4.93
C VAL A 65 0.78 2.67 6.27
N PHE A 66 2.01 3.14 6.51
CA PHE A 66 2.71 3.00 7.79
C PHE A 66 2.55 4.28 8.58
N LEU A 67 2.04 4.20 9.81
CA LEU A 67 1.95 5.35 10.70
C LEU A 67 3.26 5.55 11.45
N GLN A 68 3.74 6.78 11.46
CA GLN A 68 4.99 7.18 12.12
C GLN A 68 4.71 8.29 13.12
N TYR A 69 4.81 7.98 14.39
CA TYR A 69 4.69 8.97 15.47
C TYR A 69 5.99 9.75 15.63
N LYS A 70 5.88 11.06 15.78
CA LYS A 70 7.04 11.96 15.82
C LYS A 70 7.31 12.45 17.25
N ILE A 71 8.58 12.57 17.62
CA ILE A 71 8.97 13.06 18.96
C ILE A 71 8.46 14.48 19.25
N ARG A 72 8.22 15.28 18.21
CA ARG A 72 7.64 16.63 18.34
C ARG A 72 6.11 16.63 18.44
N GLY A 73 5.50 15.47 18.59
CA GLY A 73 4.05 15.29 18.53
C GLY A 73 3.53 15.10 17.10
N GLY A 74 2.30 14.56 17.00
CA GLY A 74 1.66 14.26 15.74
C GLY A 74 2.15 12.98 15.07
N ALA A 75 1.53 12.66 13.96
CA ALA A 75 1.83 11.49 13.16
C ALA A 75 1.91 11.82 11.67
N THR A 76 2.69 11.04 10.94
CA THR A 76 2.73 11.03 9.47
C THR A 76 2.40 9.64 8.96
N GLY A 77 1.88 9.54 7.73
CA GLY A 77 1.69 8.28 7.05
C GLY A 77 2.63 8.16 5.86
N ALA A 78 3.31 7.01 5.75
CA ALA A 78 4.09 6.64 4.57
C ALA A 78 3.28 5.59 3.78
N ILE A 79 2.88 5.95 2.55
CA ILE A 79 2.17 5.04 1.65
C ILE A 79 3.20 4.22 0.87
N GLU A 80 3.03 2.90 0.84
CA GLU A 80 3.90 1.98 0.12
C GLU A 80 3.11 0.88 -0.59
N ASP A 81 3.78 0.21 -1.53
CA ASP A 81 3.30 -0.98 -2.23
C ASP A 81 1.93 -0.81 -2.90
N ILE A 82 1.66 0.35 -3.46
CA ILE A 82 0.44 0.55 -4.25
C ILE A 82 0.53 -0.24 -5.54
N VAL A 83 -0.27 -1.28 -5.65
CA VAL A 83 -0.28 -2.16 -6.82
C VAL A 83 -1.70 -2.48 -7.28
N VAL A 84 -1.91 -2.47 -8.60
CA VAL A 84 -3.13 -2.95 -9.25
C VAL A 84 -2.75 -3.84 -10.41
N CYS A 85 -3.37 -5.02 -10.48
CA CYS A 85 -3.22 -5.96 -11.58
C CYS A 85 -3.45 -5.25 -12.92
N LYS A 86 -2.58 -5.46 -13.92
CA LYS A 86 -2.57 -4.73 -15.20
C LYS A 86 -3.95 -4.62 -15.85
N LYS A 87 -4.69 -5.72 -15.92
CA LYS A 87 -6.03 -5.77 -16.56
C LYS A 87 -7.13 -5.01 -15.79
N TYR A 88 -6.88 -4.61 -14.56
CA TYR A 88 -7.83 -3.82 -13.75
C TYR A 88 -7.39 -2.37 -13.53
N ARG A 89 -6.33 -1.96 -14.21
CA ARG A 89 -5.88 -0.55 -14.20
C ARG A 89 -6.89 0.32 -14.96
N LYS A 90 -6.83 1.64 -14.71
CA LYS A 90 -7.73 2.65 -15.26
C LYS A 90 -9.21 2.52 -14.87
N LEU A 91 -9.57 1.53 -14.03
CA LEU A 91 -10.91 1.34 -13.47
C LEU A 91 -11.10 2.02 -12.10
N GLY A 92 -10.19 2.90 -11.70
CA GLY A 92 -10.27 3.63 -10.42
C GLY A 92 -9.85 2.82 -9.18
N VAL A 93 -9.43 1.55 -9.34
CA VAL A 93 -9.08 0.66 -8.22
C VAL A 93 -7.98 1.26 -7.33
N GLY A 94 -6.88 1.72 -7.92
CA GLY A 94 -5.77 2.32 -7.19
C GLY A 94 -6.18 3.60 -6.45
N LYS A 95 -6.98 4.46 -7.09
CA LYS A 95 -7.51 5.68 -6.45
C LYS A 95 -8.37 5.35 -5.22
N LYS A 96 -9.23 4.35 -5.31
CA LYS A 96 -10.05 3.90 -4.17
C LYS A 96 -9.21 3.33 -3.03
N ILE A 97 -8.13 2.57 -3.33
CA ILE A 97 -7.19 2.10 -2.31
C ILE A 97 -6.56 3.31 -1.61
N ILE A 98 -5.97 4.25 -2.35
CA ILE A 98 -5.33 5.44 -1.78
C ILE A 98 -6.31 6.24 -0.94
N ASN A 99 -7.53 6.47 -1.41
CA ASN A 99 -8.55 7.19 -0.64
C ASN A 99 -8.82 6.53 0.72
N LYS A 100 -8.91 5.19 0.77
CA LYS A 100 -9.10 4.48 2.04
C LYS A 100 -7.90 4.60 2.98
N LEU A 101 -6.67 4.56 2.44
CA LEU A 101 -5.45 4.78 3.23
C LEU A 101 -5.40 6.23 3.77
N GLN A 102 -5.77 7.21 2.95
CA GLN A 102 -5.87 8.62 3.36
C GLN A 102 -6.90 8.81 4.47
N LEU A 103 -8.08 8.21 4.35
CA LEU A 103 -9.12 8.26 5.38
C LEU A 103 -8.64 7.63 6.70
N TYR A 104 -7.96 6.49 6.64
CA TYR A 104 -7.37 5.88 7.82
C TYR A 104 -6.32 6.77 8.48
N ALA A 105 -5.40 7.35 7.71
CA ALA A 105 -4.39 8.26 8.20
C ALA A 105 -5.01 9.51 8.84
N LYS A 106 -6.03 10.10 8.20
CA LYS A 106 -6.79 11.24 8.75
C LYS A 106 -7.46 10.90 10.09
N LYS A 107 -8.12 9.72 10.16
CA LYS A 107 -8.73 9.23 11.41
C LYS A 107 -7.71 9.07 12.54
N ASN A 108 -6.47 8.69 12.20
CA ASN A 108 -5.36 8.58 13.15
C ASN A 108 -4.56 9.89 13.31
N LYS A 109 -5.15 11.03 12.95
CA LYS A 109 -4.59 12.37 13.15
C LYS A 109 -3.22 12.59 12.48
N CYS A 110 -2.95 11.89 11.36
CA CYS A 110 -1.78 12.21 10.55
C CYS A 110 -1.94 13.61 9.92
N TYR A 111 -0.94 14.45 10.11
CA TYR A 111 -0.91 15.78 9.50
C TYR A 111 -0.36 15.76 8.07
N LYS A 112 0.28 14.66 7.67
CA LYS A 112 0.90 14.52 6.35
C LYS A 112 0.93 13.05 5.91
N LEU A 113 0.72 12.84 4.61
CA LEU A 113 1.02 11.61 3.91
C LEU A 113 2.15 11.83 2.92
N SER A 114 3.01 10.84 2.77
CA SER A 114 4.08 10.86 1.78
C SER A 114 4.22 9.49 1.10
N LEU A 115 4.77 9.49 -0.09
CA LEU A 115 5.16 8.29 -0.83
C LEU A 115 6.32 8.61 -1.77
N ILE A 116 7.04 7.57 -2.15
CA ILE A 116 8.06 7.62 -3.19
C ILE A 116 7.49 6.93 -4.43
N CYS A 117 7.59 7.56 -5.57
CA CYS A 117 7.06 7.02 -6.82
C CYS A 117 7.98 7.29 -8.00
N LYS A 118 7.80 6.54 -9.09
CA LYS A 118 8.48 6.78 -10.34
C LYS A 118 7.84 7.96 -11.09
N HIS A 119 8.63 8.69 -11.88
CA HIS A 119 8.17 9.87 -12.61
C HIS A 119 6.88 9.64 -13.41
N TYR A 120 6.77 8.52 -14.12
CA TYR A 120 5.61 8.22 -14.94
C TYR A 120 4.32 7.94 -14.14
N THR A 121 4.40 7.74 -12.82
CA THR A 121 3.23 7.56 -11.94
C THR A 121 2.79 8.85 -11.24
N VAL A 122 3.56 9.92 -11.34
CA VAL A 122 3.23 11.23 -10.75
C VAL A 122 1.83 11.72 -11.15
N PRO A 123 1.41 11.66 -12.43
CA PRO A 123 0.08 12.11 -12.83
C PRO A 123 -1.05 11.36 -12.12
N PHE A 124 -0.86 10.06 -11.86
CA PHE A 124 -1.82 9.26 -11.10
C PHE A 124 -1.94 9.76 -9.65
N TYR A 125 -0.82 9.97 -8.97
CA TYR A 125 -0.84 10.44 -7.58
C TYR A 125 -1.36 11.87 -7.44
N LYS A 126 -1.10 12.75 -8.42
CA LYS A 126 -1.73 14.08 -8.48
C LYS A 126 -3.26 13.99 -8.53
N LYS A 127 -3.82 13.05 -9.30
CA LYS A 127 -5.28 12.78 -9.32
C LYS A 127 -5.82 12.21 -8.00
N CYS A 128 -4.94 11.73 -7.12
CA CYS A 128 -5.28 11.31 -5.76
C CYS A 128 -5.09 12.42 -4.70
N GLY A 129 -4.78 13.64 -5.13
CA GLY A 129 -4.62 14.81 -4.24
C GLY A 129 -3.21 14.97 -3.65
N LEU A 130 -2.22 14.18 -4.12
CA LEU A 130 -0.83 14.37 -3.73
C LEU A 130 -0.12 15.33 -4.69
N LYS A 131 0.94 15.97 -4.23
CA LYS A 131 1.80 16.85 -5.04
C LYS A 131 3.27 16.52 -4.83
N VAL A 132 4.07 16.79 -5.84
CA VAL A 132 5.54 16.65 -5.75
C VAL A 132 6.06 17.56 -4.64
N SER A 133 6.93 17.04 -3.79
CA SER A 133 7.45 17.77 -2.63
C SER A 133 8.97 17.75 -2.57
N ARG A 134 9.57 16.67 -2.04
CA ARG A 134 10.98 16.65 -1.67
C ARG A 134 11.77 15.59 -2.42
N ILE A 135 13.10 15.72 -2.41
CA ILE A 135 14.01 14.71 -2.94
C ILE A 135 14.12 13.55 -1.96
N SER A 136 14.12 12.32 -2.46
CA SER A 136 14.42 11.11 -1.71
C SER A 136 15.86 10.68 -1.96
N MET A 137 16.53 10.23 -0.90
CA MET A 137 17.86 9.63 -0.97
C MET A 137 17.82 8.25 -0.32
N GLN A 138 18.57 7.28 -0.88
CA GLN A 138 18.62 5.91 -0.35
C GLN A 138 20.03 5.34 -0.43
N LYS A 139 20.32 4.39 0.47
CA LYS A 139 21.51 3.56 0.46
C LYS A 139 21.10 2.14 0.81
N PHE A 140 21.51 1.16 0.03
CA PHE A 140 21.37 -0.25 0.39
C PHE A 140 22.41 -0.63 1.43
N ILE A 141 22.01 -1.37 2.45
CA ILE A 141 22.84 -1.80 3.57
C ILE A 141 23.13 -3.29 3.44
#